data_14a9f39749b219be5335e5737d6cc4c9
#
_entry.id   14a9f39749b219be5335e5737d6cc4c9
#
_cell.length_a   1.000
_cell.length_b   1.000
_cell.length_c   1.000
_cell.angle_alpha   90.00
_cell.angle_beta   90.00
_cell.angle_gamma   90.00
#
_symmetry.space_group_name_H-M   'P 1'
#
loop_
_entity.id
_entity.type
_entity.pdbx_description
1 polymer ?
#
loop_
_entity_poly.entity_id
_entity_poly.type
_entity_poly.pdbx_seq_one_letter_code
_entity_poly.pdbx_strand_id
1 'polypeptide(L)'
;MNPAVKPSPSSGGRALEAAQAALAAEHAAAYGYGVIGARIDPARATEAREAYGQHLSRRDRLTRTVRELGGAPRPSEAAYTLPFEVRSGDDAVRLAADIEDRVAGAYSDLVRAADGQLRRDAADALSAAAVRAARWRGVGVAFPGLTERAEGGRTS
;
A
#
# COMPACT_ATOMS: atom_id res chain seq x y z
N MET A 1 22.09 38.94 4.44
CA MET A 1 21.15 38.18 3.59
C MET A 1 20.40 37.18 4.47
N ASN A 2 19.14 37.41 4.71
CA ASN A 2 18.29 36.41 5.39
C ASN A 2 17.93 35.33 4.36
N PRO A 3 18.16 34.03 4.64
CA PRO A 3 17.63 33.00 3.78
C PRO A 3 16.10 33.07 3.82
N ALA A 4 15.48 33.16 2.66
CA ALA A 4 14.04 33.16 2.53
C ALA A 4 13.49 31.85 3.12
N VAL A 5 12.85 31.94 4.28
CA VAL A 5 12.12 30.83 4.88
C VAL A 5 10.97 30.50 3.92
N LYS A 6 11.04 29.34 3.24
CA LYS A 6 9.91 28.83 2.47
C LYS A 6 8.72 28.69 3.42
N PRO A 7 7.55 29.28 3.08
CA PRO A 7 6.37 29.13 3.92
C PRO A 7 6.03 27.63 4.03
N SER A 8 5.75 27.20 5.26
CA SER A 8 5.26 25.83 5.49
C SER A 8 3.94 25.64 4.73
N PRO A 9 3.75 24.49 4.07
CA PRO A 9 2.51 24.25 3.33
C PRO A 9 1.30 24.33 4.27
N SER A 10 0.20 24.90 3.78
CA SER A 10 -1.08 24.89 4.47
C SER A 10 -1.56 23.47 4.75
N SER A 11 -2.50 23.28 5.67
CA SER A 11 -3.07 21.95 5.95
C SER A 11 -3.62 21.28 4.68
N GLY A 12 -4.30 22.04 3.81
CA GLY A 12 -4.77 21.57 2.51
C GLY A 12 -3.63 21.18 1.56
N GLY A 13 -2.54 21.92 1.56
CA GLY A 13 -1.34 21.60 0.78
C GLY A 13 -0.66 20.32 1.23
N ARG A 14 -0.62 20.05 2.52
CA ARG A 14 -0.08 18.78 3.06
C ARG A 14 -0.95 17.60 2.69
N ALA A 15 -2.28 17.74 2.76
CA ALA A 15 -3.21 16.68 2.36
C ALA A 15 -3.09 16.36 0.87
N LEU A 16 -2.99 17.38 0.02
CA LEU A 16 -2.78 17.20 -1.41
C LEU A 16 -1.46 16.48 -1.72
N GLU A 17 -0.37 16.90 -1.11
CA GLU A 17 0.94 16.26 -1.29
C GLU A 17 0.92 14.79 -0.87
N ALA A 18 0.33 14.46 0.29
CA ALA A 18 0.20 13.10 0.79
C ALA A 18 -0.74 12.26 -0.10
N ALA A 19 -1.83 12.83 -0.62
CA ALA A 19 -2.73 12.15 -1.55
C ALA A 19 -2.03 11.83 -2.88
N GLN A 20 -1.20 12.74 -3.40
CA GLN A 20 -0.38 12.49 -4.59
C GLN A 20 0.65 11.37 -4.36
N ALA A 21 1.29 11.33 -3.19
CA ALA A 21 2.21 10.26 -2.82
C ALA A 21 1.51 8.90 -2.71
N ALA A 22 0.32 8.86 -2.11
CA ALA A 22 -0.51 7.66 -2.06
C ALA A 22 -0.95 7.21 -3.45
N LEU A 23 -1.34 8.13 -4.33
CA LEU A 23 -1.67 7.83 -5.73
C LEU A 23 -0.48 7.23 -6.48
N ALA A 24 0.72 7.78 -6.30
CA ALA A 24 1.95 7.23 -6.88
C ALA A 24 2.23 5.81 -6.36
N ALA A 25 2.01 5.55 -5.07
CA ALA A 25 2.14 4.21 -4.50
C ALA A 25 1.13 3.22 -5.08
N GLU A 26 -0.11 3.63 -5.32
CA GLU A 26 -1.14 2.78 -5.96
C GLU A 26 -0.84 2.49 -7.43
N HIS A 27 -0.29 3.45 -8.18
CA HIS A 27 0.19 3.19 -9.53
C HIS A 27 1.32 2.16 -9.55
N ALA A 28 2.30 2.30 -8.68
CA ALA A 28 3.41 1.35 -8.55
C ALA A 28 2.92 -0.04 -8.08
N ALA A 29 1.95 -0.09 -7.15
CA ALA A 29 1.33 -1.33 -6.70
C ALA A 29 0.62 -2.05 -7.85
N ALA A 30 -0.18 -1.37 -8.65
CA ALA A 30 -0.85 -1.94 -9.80
C ALA A 30 0.16 -2.54 -10.80
N TYR A 31 1.24 -1.84 -11.10
CA TYR A 31 2.32 -2.36 -11.93
C TYR A 31 2.96 -3.62 -11.32
N GLY A 32 3.34 -3.55 -10.05
CA GLY A 32 3.98 -4.66 -9.34
C GLY A 32 3.10 -5.91 -9.25
N TYR A 33 1.80 -5.75 -9.00
CA TYR A 33 0.85 -6.86 -9.00
C TYR A 33 0.65 -7.49 -10.39
N GLY A 34 0.85 -6.73 -11.46
CA GLY A 34 0.94 -7.27 -12.82
C GLY A 34 2.12 -8.24 -12.97
N VAL A 35 3.28 -7.87 -12.43
CA VAL A 35 4.47 -8.74 -12.41
C VAL A 35 4.26 -9.97 -11.50
N ILE A 36 3.68 -9.75 -10.31
CA ILE A 36 3.35 -10.83 -9.37
C ILE A 36 2.44 -11.86 -10.03
N GLY A 37 1.38 -11.42 -10.70
CA GLY A 37 0.42 -12.30 -11.36
C GLY A 37 1.02 -13.25 -12.40
N ALA A 38 2.14 -12.85 -13.00
CA ALA A 38 2.87 -13.67 -13.98
C ALA A 38 3.76 -14.77 -13.34
N ARG A 39 4.01 -14.71 -12.03
CA ARG A 39 4.98 -15.57 -11.34
C ARG A 39 4.43 -16.24 -10.09
N ILE A 40 3.29 -15.77 -9.57
CA ILE A 40 2.71 -16.29 -8.33
C ILE A 40 2.30 -17.76 -8.48
N ASP A 41 2.40 -18.52 -7.40
CA ASP A 41 1.86 -19.88 -7.35
C ASP A 41 0.35 -19.87 -7.63
N PRO A 42 -0.16 -20.83 -8.47
CA PRO A 42 -1.57 -20.94 -8.78
C PRO A 42 -2.48 -20.97 -7.54
N ALA A 43 -2.03 -21.56 -6.43
CA ALA A 43 -2.79 -21.60 -5.17
C ALA A 43 -3.05 -20.20 -4.58
N ARG A 44 -2.23 -19.21 -4.91
CA ARG A 44 -2.35 -17.83 -4.44
C ARG A 44 -2.77 -16.82 -5.53
N ALA A 45 -3.06 -17.31 -6.73
CA ALA A 45 -3.40 -16.45 -7.87
C ALA A 45 -4.68 -15.63 -7.63
N THR A 46 -5.67 -16.18 -6.95
CA THR A 46 -6.91 -15.47 -6.61
C THR A 46 -6.63 -14.32 -5.64
N GLU A 47 -5.84 -14.55 -4.60
CA GLU A 47 -5.41 -13.52 -3.64
C GLU A 47 -4.69 -12.37 -4.33
N ALA A 48 -3.76 -12.68 -5.24
CA ALA A 48 -3.04 -11.67 -6.01
C ALA A 48 -3.97 -10.85 -6.92
N ARG A 49 -4.94 -11.49 -7.55
CA ARG A 49 -5.91 -10.83 -8.42
C ARG A 49 -6.86 -9.92 -7.65
N GLU A 50 -7.31 -10.33 -6.48
CA GLU A 50 -8.13 -9.52 -5.59
C GLU A 50 -7.36 -8.28 -5.09
N ALA A 51 -6.12 -8.44 -4.68
CA ALA A 51 -5.26 -7.34 -4.27
C ALA A 51 -5.06 -6.35 -5.42
N TYR A 52 -4.76 -6.83 -6.62
CA TYR A 52 -4.64 -6.00 -7.83
C TYR A 52 -5.90 -5.15 -8.07
N GLY A 53 -7.08 -5.78 -8.03
CA GLY A 53 -8.37 -5.08 -8.20
C GLY A 53 -8.59 -4.00 -7.15
N GLN A 54 -8.22 -4.24 -5.91
CA GLN A 54 -8.30 -3.25 -4.83
C GLN A 54 -7.36 -2.06 -5.06
N HIS A 55 -6.14 -2.27 -5.52
CA HIS A 55 -5.22 -1.19 -5.86
C HIS A 55 -5.74 -0.33 -7.00
N LEU A 56 -6.31 -0.94 -8.04
CA LEU A 56 -6.97 -0.19 -9.14
C LEU A 56 -8.12 0.68 -8.62
N SER A 57 -8.97 0.14 -7.77
CA SER A 57 -10.09 0.88 -7.18
C SER A 57 -9.62 2.06 -6.33
N ARG A 58 -8.57 1.88 -5.53
CA ARG A 58 -8.00 2.94 -4.68
C ARG A 58 -7.28 4.00 -5.50
N ARG A 59 -6.55 3.61 -6.53
CA ARG A 59 -5.96 4.52 -7.50
C ARG A 59 -7.02 5.46 -8.09
N ASP A 60 -8.15 4.92 -8.54
CA ASP A 60 -9.22 5.69 -9.14
C ASP A 60 -9.87 6.64 -8.12
N ARG A 61 -10.02 6.20 -6.88
CA ARG A 61 -10.51 7.04 -5.78
C ARG A 61 -9.55 8.18 -5.46
N LEU A 62 -8.26 7.91 -5.33
CA LEU A 62 -7.25 8.94 -5.08
C LEU A 62 -7.13 9.93 -6.23
N THR A 63 -7.31 9.48 -7.47
CA THR A 63 -7.38 10.37 -8.63
C THR A 63 -8.49 11.42 -8.49
N ARG A 64 -9.67 11.02 -8.00
CA ARG A 64 -10.77 11.96 -7.71
C ARG A 64 -10.42 12.86 -6.52
N THR A 65 -9.91 12.29 -5.43
CA THR A 65 -9.50 13.02 -4.22
C THR A 65 -8.49 14.12 -4.54
N VAL A 66 -7.47 13.84 -5.36
CA VAL A 66 -6.47 14.83 -5.77
C VAL A 66 -7.12 16.00 -6.50
N ARG A 67 -8.08 15.73 -7.40
CA ARG A 67 -8.84 16.79 -8.10
C ARG A 67 -9.69 17.61 -7.13
N GLU A 68 -10.37 16.96 -6.20
CA GLU A 68 -11.18 17.62 -5.15
C GLU A 68 -10.33 18.51 -4.26
N LEU A 69 -9.08 18.15 -4.00
CA LEU A 69 -8.10 18.94 -3.27
C LEU A 69 -7.46 20.06 -4.13
N GLY A 70 -7.87 20.20 -5.38
CA GLY A 70 -7.42 21.26 -6.28
C GLY A 70 -6.11 20.94 -7.04
N GLY A 71 -5.65 19.68 -7.03
CA GLY A 71 -4.45 19.25 -7.73
C GLY A 71 -4.71 18.56 -9.06
N ALA A 72 -3.66 18.39 -9.86
CA ALA A 72 -3.65 17.55 -11.03
C ALA A 72 -3.10 16.16 -10.67
N PRO A 73 -3.87 15.08 -10.84
CA PRO A 73 -3.42 13.74 -10.47
C PRO A 73 -2.14 13.36 -11.22
N ARG A 74 -1.17 12.80 -10.50
CA ARG A 74 0.03 12.23 -11.11
C ARG A 74 -0.38 11.09 -12.04
N PRO A 75 0.11 11.08 -13.30
CA PRO A 75 -0.12 9.97 -14.21
C PRO A 75 0.66 8.73 -13.78
N SER A 76 0.21 7.57 -14.23
CA SER A 76 1.02 6.35 -14.11
C SER A 76 2.22 6.43 -15.06
N GLU A 77 3.32 5.84 -14.64
CA GLU A 77 4.51 5.71 -15.49
C GLU A 77 4.38 4.48 -16.40
N ALA A 78 5.16 4.45 -17.49
CA ALA A 78 5.18 3.32 -18.41
C ALA A 78 5.75 2.04 -17.76
N ALA A 79 6.70 2.21 -16.83
CA ALA A 79 7.29 1.14 -16.05
C ALA A 79 7.79 1.68 -14.71
N TYR A 80 7.88 0.80 -13.72
CA TYR A 80 8.43 1.08 -12.39
C TYR A 80 9.62 0.19 -12.11
N THR A 81 10.65 0.73 -11.48
CA THR A 81 11.78 -0.05 -11.00
C THR A 81 11.34 -0.90 -9.81
N LEU A 82 11.53 -2.20 -9.92
CA LEU A 82 11.28 -3.14 -8.83
C LEU A 82 12.50 -3.21 -7.91
N PRO A 83 12.32 -3.50 -6.60
CA PRO A 83 13.42 -3.57 -5.64
C PRO A 83 14.36 -4.74 -5.91
N PHE A 84 13.89 -5.77 -6.61
CA PHE A 84 14.64 -6.97 -7.01
C PHE A 84 13.97 -7.64 -8.19
N GLU A 85 14.70 -8.54 -8.84
CA GLU A 85 14.18 -9.34 -9.95
C GLU A 85 13.22 -10.43 -9.45
N VAL A 86 12.09 -10.60 -10.12
CA VAL A 86 11.06 -11.59 -9.76
C VAL A 86 11.17 -12.79 -10.70
N ARG A 87 11.79 -13.87 -10.24
CA ARG A 87 12.04 -15.10 -11.01
C ARG A 87 11.16 -16.26 -10.58
N SER A 88 10.68 -16.26 -9.36
CA SER A 88 9.95 -17.37 -8.74
C SER A 88 8.66 -16.91 -8.06
N GLY A 89 7.83 -17.86 -7.65
CA GLY A 89 6.66 -17.62 -6.80
C GLY A 89 7.05 -17.01 -5.45
N ASP A 90 8.15 -17.42 -4.85
CA ASP A 90 8.64 -16.86 -3.59
C ASP A 90 9.06 -15.40 -3.75
N ASP A 91 9.73 -15.06 -4.86
CA ASP A 91 10.04 -13.66 -5.17
C ASP A 91 8.77 -12.84 -5.36
N ALA A 92 7.75 -13.40 -6.01
CA ALA A 92 6.46 -12.74 -6.17
C ALA A 92 5.78 -12.46 -4.82
N VAL A 93 5.82 -13.39 -3.87
CA VAL A 93 5.31 -13.23 -2.50
C VAL A 93 6.08 -12.12 -1.76
N ARG A 94 7.40 -12.13 -1.85
CA ARG A 94 8.25 -11.08 -1.24
C ARG A 94 7.96 -9.71 -1.83
N LEU A 95 7.79 -9.61 -3.15
CA LEU A 95 7.43 -8.36 -3.80
C LEU A 95 6.05 -7.86 -3.36
N ALA A 96 5.07 -8.76 -3.26
CA ALA A 96 3.74 -8.41 -2.78
C ALA A 96 3.77 -7.83 -1.36
N ALA A 97 4.49 -8.45 -0.43
CA ALA A 97 4.67 -7.94 0.92
C ALA A 97 5.35 -6.57 0.94
N ASP A 98 6.38 -6.37 0.12
CA ASP A 98 7.12 -5.10 0.01
C ASP A 98 6.23 -3.98 -0.56
N ILE A 99 5.43 -4.27 -1.57
CA ILE A 99 4.45 -3.33 -2.13
C ILE A 99 3.44 -2.89 -1.07
N GLU A 100 2.88 -3.84 -0.33
CA GLU A 100 1.88 -3.53 0.72
C GLU A 100 2.48 -2.67 1.83
N ASP A 101 3.72 -2.90 2.23
CA ASP A 101 4.41 -2.04 3.20
C ASP A 101 4.59 -0.60 2.69
N ARG A 102 4.95 -0.43 1.44
CA ARG A 102 5.10 0.90 0.83
C ARG A 102 3.77 1.62 0.72
N VAL A 103 2.72 0.93 0.30
CA VAL A 103 1.36 1.44 0.27
C VAL A 103 0.91 1.85 1.66
N ALA A 104 1.12 1.00 2.68
CA ALA A 104 0.81 1.31 4.07
C ALA A 104 1.54 2.58 4.55
N GLY A 105 2.82 2.73 4.21
CA GLY A 105 3.61 3.93 4.52
C GLY A 105 3.00 5.20 3.93
N ALA A 106 2.63 5.17 2.66
CA ALA A 106 2.00 6.32 1.99
C ALA A 106 0.64 6.69 2.60
N TYR A 107 -0.18 5.70 2.94
CA TYR A 107 -1.45 5.95 3.63
C TYR A 107 -1.26 6.42 5.08
N SER A 108 -0.23 5.98 5.78
CA SER A 108 0.12 6.51 7.10
C SER A 108 0.41 8.02 7.04
N ASP A 109 1.12 8.47 6.01
CA ASP A 109 1.38 9.90 5.78
C ASP A 109 0.07 10.65 5.49
N LEU A 110 -0.81 10.07 4.68
CA LEU A 110 -2.10 10.67 4.37
C LEU A 110 -3.01 10.76 5.61
N VAL A 111 -3.03 9.76 6.48
CA VAL A 111 -3.74 9.80 7.77
C VAL A 111 -3.28 11.01 8.61
N ARG A 112 -1.97 11.27 8.64
CA ARG A 112 -1.43 12.42 9.39
C ARG A 112 -1.75 13.77 8.77
N ALA A 113 -1.84 13.82 7.44
CA ALA A 113 -2.03 15.06 6.69
C ALA A 113 -3.49 15.45 6.46
N ALA A 114 -4.41 14.48 6.53
CA ALA A 114 -5.82 14.67 6.20
C ALA A 114 -6.71 14.75 7.44
N ASP A 115 -7.92 15.23 7.23
CA ASP A 115 -8.98 15.31 8.22
C ASP A 115 -10.27 14.65 7.71
N GLY A 116 -11.25 14.50 8.60
CA GLY A 116 -12.61 14.07 8.24
C GLY A 116 -12.66 12.73 7.52
N GLN A 117 -13.43 12.66 6.43
CA GLN A 117 -13.65 11.42 5.69
C GLN A 117 -12.37 10.92 5.02
N LEU A 118 -11.56 11.83 4.46
CA LEU A 118 -10.30 11.44 3.83
C LEU A 118 -9.35 10.74 4.81
N ARG A 119 -9.26 11.21 6.06
CA ARG A 119 -8.48 10.52 7.11
C ARG A 119 -9.02 9.12 7.40
N ARG A 120 -10.33 8.95 7.50
CA ARG A 120 -10.95 7.63 7.71
C ARG A 120 -10.68 6.67 6.56
N ASP A 121 -10.87 7.12 5.33
CA ASP A 121 -10.59 6.33 4.12
C ASP A 121 -9.11 5.92 4.03
N ALA A 122 -8.21 6.83 4.39
CA ALA A 122 -6.77 6.55 4.44
C ALA A 122 -6.42 5.54 5.54
N ALA A 123 -7.05 5.62 6.72
CA ALA A 123 -6.85 4.66 7.80
C ALA A 123 -7.35 3.26 7.43
N ASP A 124 -8.49 3.15 6.75
CA ASP A 124 -9.01 1.88 6.25
C ASP A 124 -8.06 1.26 5.21
N ALA A 125 -7.52 2.10 4.31
CA ALA A 125 -6.55 1.67 3.30
C ALA A 125 -5.23 1.22 3.94
N LEU A 126 -4.73 1.95 4.93
CA LEU A 126 -3.55 1.58 5.73
C LEU A 126 -3.73 0.22 6.40
N SER A 127 -4.85 0.02 7.09
CA SER A 127 -5.16 -1.24 7.78
C SER A 127 -5.21 -2.41 6.81
N ALA A 128 -5.88 -2.25 5.66
CA ALA A 128 -5.98 -3.30 4.66
C ALA A 128 -4.62 -3.66 4.05
N ALA A 129 -3.76 -2.68 3.77
CA ALA A 129 -2.42 -2.92 3.26
C ALA A 129 -1.55 -3.66 4.30
N ALA A 130 -1.59 -3.25 5.58
CA ALA A 130 -0.86 -3.92 6.65
C ALA A 130 -1.29 -5.38 6.83
N VAL A 131 -2.59 -5.66 6.77
CA VAL A 131 -3.13 -7.03 6.83
C VAL A 131 -2.65 -7.86 5.64
N ARG A 132 -2.68 -7.31 4.42
CA ARG A 132 -2.18 -8.04 3.24
C ARG A 132 -0.68 -8.30 3.33
N ALA A 133 0.12 -7.34 3.79
CA ALA A 133 1.55 -7.55 4.00
C ALA A 133 1.83 -8.74 4.94
N ALA A 134 1.09 -8.81 6.06
CA ALA A 134 1.19 -9.92 6.99
C ALA A 134 0.79 -11.27 6.37
N ARG A 135 -0.30 -11.28 5.60
CA ARG A 135 -0.75 -12.49 4.89
C ARG A 135 0.26 -12.97 3.85
N TRP A 136 0.86 -12.05 3.09
CA TRP A 136 1.90 -12.41 2.12
C TRP A 136 3.12 -13.02 2.79
N ARG A 137 3.49 -12.56 3.98
CA ARG A 137 4.59 -13.13 4.76
C ARG A 137 4.27 -14.47 5.43
N GLY A 138 3.01 -14.91 5.38
CA GLY A 138 2.56 -16.10 6.10
C GLY A 138 2.49 -15.91 7.61
N VAL A 139 2.64 -14.67 8.09
CA VAL A 139 2.35 -14.32 9.47
C VAL A 139 0.83 -14.26 9.57
N GLY A 140 0.22 -15.34 10.07
CA GLY A 140 -1.21 -15.34 10.32
C GLY A 140 -1.56 -14.15 11.20
N VAL A 141 -2.60 -13.39 10.82
CA VAL A 141 -3.30 -12.50 11.75
C VAL A 141 -4.07 -13.42 12.70
N ALA A 142 -3.35 -14.33 13.36
CA ALA A 142 -3.89 -15.09 14.45
C ALA A 142 -4.11 -14.09 15.58
N PHE A 143 -5.27 -14.17 16.20
CA PHE A 143 -5.51 -13.46 17.44
C PHE A 143 -4.28 -13.65 18.34
N PRO A 144 -3.76 -12.57 18.96
CA PRO A 144 -2.66 -12.69 19.90
C PRO A 144 -2.98 -13.80 20.91
N GLY A 145 -2.15 -14.83 20.98
CA GLY A 145 -2.31 -15.95 21.91
C GLY A 145 -2.73 -17.29 21.32
N LEU A 146 -3.07 -17.41 20.04
CA LEU A 146 -3.41 -18.72 19.46
C LEU A 146 -2.19 -19.52 18.99
N THR A 147 -1.10 -18.86 18.64
CA THR A 147 0.18 -19.53 18.28
C THR A 147 0.88 -20.12 19.50
N GLU A 148 0.78 -19.48 20.67
CA GLU A 148 1.41 -19.97 21.90
C GLU A 148 0.75 -21.24 22.45
N ARG A 149 -0.53 -21.49 22.13
CA ARG A 149 -1.24 -22.70 22.57
C ARG A 149 -0.92 -23.95 21.72
N ALA A 150 -0.41 -23.77 20.52
CA ALA A 150 -0.04 -24.89 19.63
C ALA A 150 1.32 -25.51 20.00
N GLU A 151 2.21 -24.76 20.65
CA GLU A 151 3.54 -25.25 21.07
C GLU A 151 3.56 -25.83 22.49
N GLY A 152 2.57 -25.51 23.32
CA GLY A 152 2.46 -25.99 24.70
C GLY A 152 1.91 -27.41 24.86
N GLY A 153 1.56 -28.10 23.77
CA GLY A 153 0.90 -29.42 23.82
C GLY A 153 1.76 -30.64 23.52
N ARG A 154 3.09 -30.53 23.47
CA ARG A 154 3.98 -31.67 23.24
C ARG A 154 5.06 -31.78 24.32
N THR A 155 4.65 -32.06 25.54
CA THR A 155 5.51 -32.68 26.55
C THR A 155 4.65 -33.60 27.43
N SER A 156 4.53 -34.84 27.04
CA SER A 156 4.33 -36.02 27.91
C SER A 156 4.56 -37.29 27.12
#